data_8403133796ca27868766ec4f6c88ffac
#
_entry.id   8403133796ca27868766ec4f6c88ffac
#
_cell.length_a   1.000
_cell.length_b   1.000
_cell.length_c   1.000
_cell.angle_alpha   90.00
_cell.angle_beta   90.00
_cell.angle_gamma   90.00
#
_symmetry.space_group_name_H-M   'P 1'
#
loop_
_entity.id
_entity.type
_entity.pdbx_description
1 polymer ?
#
loop_
_entity_poly.entity_id
_entity_poly.type
_entity_poly.pdbx_seq_one_letter_code
_entity_poly.pdbx_strand_id
1 'polypeptide(L)'
;FKNPRKLSETAVVALQNVDTEMGEVLAQNLQGALPAIALGGHVALSTAYMNDCAPLLCFAQQVNGFGEVGDVLLGISTSGNSKNVLYAAVTAKAKGLRVIGLTGAKESKLSAMADVCIRVPQTETYMIQELHLPVYHCLCLMLEDYFFTK
;
A
#
# COMPACT_ATOMS: atom_id res chain seq x y z
N PHE A 1 11.03 7.84 -9.15
CA PHE A 1 12.26 8.63 -8.84
C PHE A 1 12.67 9.58 -9.99
N LYS A 2 11.76 9.91 -10.91
CA LYS A 2 12.03 10.86 -11.98
C LYS A 2 12.20 12.30 -11.46
N ASN A 3 11.41 12.68 -10.46
CA ASN A 3 11.50 13.99 -9.82
C ASN A 3 12.18 13.82 -8.46
N PRO A 4 13.30 14.52 -8.21
CA PRO A 4 14.00 14.43 -6.93
C PRO A 4 13.08 14.87 -5.78
N ARG A 5 12.93 14.01 -4.79
CA ARG A 5 12.18 14.30 -3.56
C ARG A 5 13.18 14.59 -2.46
N LYS A 6 13.50 15.87 -2.27
CA LYS A 6 14.48 16.28 -1.27
C LYS A 6 14.07 15.85 0.14
N LEU A 7 15.05 15.50 0.96
CA LEU A 7 14.84 15.35 2.39
C LEU A 7 14.50 16.69 3.03
N SER A 8 13.76 16.64 4.15
CA SER A 8 13.55 17.84 4.97
C SER A 8 14.89 18.30 5.58
N GLU A 9 15.02 19.60 5.86
CA GLU A 9 16.19 20.17 6.53
C GLU A 9 16.46 19.46 7.87
N THR A 10 15.41 19.15 8.61
CA THR A 10 15.49 18.41 9.88
C THR A 10 16.12 17.03 9.70
N ALA A 11 15.77 16.30 8.63
CA ALA A 11 16.34 15.00 8.34
C ALA A 11 17.83 15.10 7.93
N VAL A 12 18.17 16.11 7.14
CA VAL A 12 19.56 16.38 6.76
C VAL A 12 20.44 16.63 8.00
N VAL A 13 19.99 17.54 8.87
CA VAL A 13 20.71 17.85 10.12
C VAL A 13 20.84 16.62 11.02
N ALA A 14 19.79 15.82 11.13
CA ALA A 14 19.82 14.60 11.93
C ALA A 14 20.86 13.59 11.41
N LEU A 15 20.99 13.41 10.10
CA LEU A 15 22.01 12.55 9.48
C LEU A 15 23.42 13.05 9.77
N GLN A 16 23.67 14.35 9.58
CA GLN A 16 24.98 14.98 9.80
C GLN A 16 25.40 14.97 11.27
N ASN A 17 24.45 15.01 12.21
CA ASN A 17 24.71 14.90 13.65
C ASN A 17 25.16 13.51 14.08
N VAL A 18 24.81 12.45 13.35
CA VAL A 18 25.30 11.08 13.61
C VAL A 18 26.72 10.90 13.11
N ASP A 19 26.98 11.32 11.86
CA ASP A 19 28.29 11.30 11.24
C ASP A 19 28.31 12.38 10.16
N THR A 20 29.30 13.27 10.20
CA THR A 20 29.34 14.43 9.30
C THR A 20 29.57 14.02 7.85
N GLU A 21 30.53 13.15 7.58
CA GLU A 21 30.94 12.76 6.23
C GLU A 21 29.86 11.84 5.58
N MET A 22 29.48 10.77 6.29
CA MET A 22 28.45 9.85 5.82
C MET A 22 27.08 10.53 5.76
N GLY A 23 26.77 11.40 6.71
CA GLY A 23 25.53 12.17 6.75
C GLY A 23 25.38 13.10 5.56
N GLU A 24 26.47 13.72 5.09
CA GLU A 24 26.43 14.53 3.87
C GLU A 24 26.17 13.69 2.62
N VAL A 25 26.84 12.55 2.48
CA VAL A 25 26.60 11.60 1.38
C VAL A 25 25.15 11.11 1.38
N LEU A 26 24.60 10.77 2.53
CA LEU A 26 23.21 10.32 2.67
C LEU A 26 22.22 11.44 2.34
N ALA A 27 22.46 12.66 2.82
CA ALA A 27 21.62 13.81 2.56
C ALA A 27 21.52 14.15 1.06
N GLN A 28 22.60 13.95 0.30
CA GLN A 28 22.64 14.19 -1.14
C GLN A 28 21.97 13.08 -1.97
N ASN A 29 21.93 11.84 -1.46
CA ASN A 29 21.52 10.68 -2.24
C ASN A 29 20.20 10.04 -1.79
N LEU A 30 19.77 10.22 -0.54
CA LEU A 30 18.46 9.74 -0.10
C LEU A 30 17.34 10.61 -0.66
N GLN A 31 16.21 9.96 -0.89
CA GLN A 31 14.99 10.59 -1.36
C GLN A 31 13.94 10.59 -0.24
N GLY A 32 13.13 11.62 -0.17
CA GLY A 32 11.90 11.58 0.63
C GLY A 32 11.04 10.38 0.23
N ALA A 33 10.48 9.70 1.22
CA ALA A 33 9.68 8.50 0.99
C ALA A 33 8.45 8.46 1.90
N LEU A 34 7.39 7.81 1.42
CA LEU A 34 6.24 7.44 2.23
C LEU A 34 6.39 5.97 2.62
N PRO A 35 6.08 5.59 3.87
CA PRO A 35 6.05 4.19 4.26
C PRO A 35 4.94 3.47 3.50
N ALA A 36 5.31 2.46 2.71
CA ALA A 36 4.36 1.62 1.98
C ALA A 36 4.88 0.19 1.92
N ILE A 37 4.00 -0.78 2.21
CA ILE A 37 4.34 -2.20 2.26
C ILE A 37 3.45 -2.95 1.29
N ALA A 38 4.06 -3.68 0.34
CA ALA A 38 3.36 -4.64 -0.49
C ALA A 38 3.24 -5.98 0.26
N LEU A 39 2.04 -6.32 0.72
CA LEU A 39 1.83 -7.54 1.54
C LEU A 39 2.17 -8.85 0.80
N GLY A 40 2.17 -8.84 -0.54
CA GLY A 40 2.65 -9.97 -1.34
C GLY A 40 4.18 -10.09 -1.47
N GLY A 41 4.94 -9.09 -1.00
CA GLY A 41 6.39 -9.02 -1.17
C GLY A 41 7.21 -9.82 -0.15
N HIS A 42 6.61 -10.23 0.96
CA HIS A 42 7.28 -10.95 2.04
C HIS A 42 7.20 -12.47 1.81
N VAL A 43 7.98 -12.98 0.85
CA VAL A 43 7.89 -14.38 0.42
C VAL A 43 8.13 -15.38 1.56
N ALA A 44 9.17 -15.18 2.36
CA ALA A 44 9.49 -16.08 3.49
C ALA A 44 8.36 -16.11 4.53
N LEU A 45 7.84 -14.94 4.93
CA LEU A 45 6.72 -14.84 5.86
C LEU A 45 5.46 -15.50 5.26
N SER A 46 5.16 -15.20 4.00
CA SER A 46 3.97 -15.73 3.33
C SER A 46 4.00 -17.24 3.21
N THR A 47 5.13 -17.83 2.80
CA THR A 47 5.27 -19.28 2.67
C THR A 47 5.22 -19.99 4.01
N ALA A 48 5.92 -19.49 5.03
CA ALA A 48 5.86 -20.05 6.38
C ALA A 48 4.43 -20.00 6.95
N TYR A 49 3.80 -18.83 6.88
CA TYR A 49 2.44 -18.67 7.41
C TYR A 49 1.42 -19.54 6.66
N MET A 50 1.52 -19.64 5.33
CA MET A 50 0.62 -20.50 4.55
C MET A 50 0.81 -22.00 4.82
N ASN A 51 2.02 -22.41 5.21
CA ASN A 51 2.31 -23.80 5.57
C ASN A 51 1.82 -24.15 6.98
N ASP A 52 2.03 -23.28 7.94
CA ASP A 52 1.86 -23.55 9.37
C ASP A 52 0.51 -23.07 9.93
N CYS A 53 -0.17 -22.17 9.21
CA CYS A 53 -1.42 -21.55 9.64
C CYS A 53 -2.50 -21.64 8.54
N ALA A 54 -3.50 -20.74 8.60
CA ALA A 54 -4.57 -20.65 7.61
C ALA A 54 -4.13 -19.81 6.39
N PRO A 55 -3.89 -20.39 5.21
CA PRO A 55 -3.29 -19.71 4.05
C PRO A 55 -4.01 -18.43 3.64
N LEU A 56 -5.34 -18.42 3.71
CA LEU A 56 -6.16 -17.26 3.33
C LEU A 56 -6.00 -16.06 4.28
N LEU A 57 -5.42 -16.23 5.46
CA LEU A 57 -5.23 -15.16 6.44
C LEU A 57 -3.85 -14.49 6.33
N CYS A 58 -2.99 -14.88 5.41
CA CYS A 58 -1.63 -14.35 5.29
C CYS A 58 -1.58 -12.82 5.18
N PHE A 59 -2.47 -12.21 4.40
CA PHE A 59 -2.56 -10.75 4.32
C PHE A 59 -3.15 -10.12 5.58
N ALA A 60 -4.18 -10.75 6.14
CA ALA A 60 -4.76 -10.30 7.41
C ALA A 60 -3.74 -10.32 8.55
N GLN A 61 -2.90 -11.36 8.62
CA GLN A 61 -1.82 -11.45 9.60
C GLN A 61 -0.81 -10.32 9.45
N GLN A 62 -0.43 -9.97 8.22
CA GLN A 62 0.48 -8.87 7.96
C GLN A 62 -0.14 -7.51 8.33
N VAL A 63 -1.42 -7.29 7.99
CA VAL A 63 -2.17 -6.11 8.43
C VAL A 63 -2.23 -6.04 9.95
N ASN A 64 -2.45 -7.17 10.62
CA ASN A 64 -2.46 -7.22 12.09
C ASN A 64 -1.10 -6.86 12.71
N GLY A 65 0.00 -7.25 12.07
CA GLY A 65 1.35 -6.97 12.55
C GLY A 65 1.85 -5.56 12.25
N PHE A 66 1.58 -5.06 11.05
CA PHE A 66 2.15 -3.78 10.59
C PHE A 66 1.19 -2.60 10.67
N GLY A 67 -0.13 -2.84 10.60
CA GLY A 67 -1.10 -1.76 10.51
C GLY A 67 -1.26 -1.01 11.82
N GLU A 68 -1.27 0.31 11.74
CA GLU A 68 -1.53 1.23 12.85
C GLU A 68 -2.78 2.07 12.58
N VAL A 69 -3.35 2.64 13.64
CA VAL A 69 -4.51 3.54 13.53
C VAL A 69 -4.17 4.73 12.62
N GLY A 70 -5.01 4.97 11.63
CA GLY A 70 -4.81 6.05 10.65
C GLY A 70 -4.11 5.62 9.36
N ASP A 71 -3.55 4.42 9.31
CA ASP A 71 -3.01 3.85 8.07
C ASP A 71 -4.12 3.55 7.05
N VAL A 72 -3.69 3.25 5.84
CA VAL A 72 -4.59 2.93 4.71
C VAL A 72 -4.24 1.55 4.15
N LEU A 73 -5.23 0.68 4.04
CA LEU A 73 -5.13 -0.55 3.26
C LEU A 73 -5.70 -0.33 1.86
N LEU A 74 -4.89 -0.52 0.81
CA LEU A 74 -5.37 -0.64 -0.56
C LEU A 74 -5.61 -2.12 -0.89
N GLY A 75 -6.88 -2.52 -0.96
CA GLY A 75 -7.30 -3.86 -1.37
C GLY A 75 -7.57 -3.93 -2.86
N ILE A 76 -6.79 -4.73 -3.61
CA ILE A 76 -6.95 -4.92 -5.05
C ILE A 76 -7.53 -6.31 -5.30
N SER A 77 -8.73 -6.36 -5.89
CA SER A 77 -9.39 -7.62 -6.25
C SER A 77 -10.32 -7.42 -7.43
N THR A 78 -10.09 -8.12 -8.53
CA THR A 78 -10.90 -7.99 -9.75
C THR A 78 -12.37 -8.30 -9.50
N SER A 79 -12.68 -9.35 -8.75
CA SER A 79 -14.04 -9.71 -8.35
C SER A 79 -14.55 -8.93 -7.13
N GLY A 80 -13.64 -8.31 -6.35
CA GLY A 80 -13.95 -7.72 -5.05
C GLY A 80 -14.41 -8.73 -3.99
N ASN A 81 -14.25 -10.04 -4.24
CA ASN A 81 -14.72 -11.12 -3.37
C ASN A 81 -13.63 -12.13 -2.98
N SER A 82 -12.37 -11.85 -3.29
CA SER A 82 -11.23 -12.68 -2.88
C SER A 82 -11.12 -12.74 -1.36
N LYS A 83 -11.26 -13.92 -0.76
CA LYS A 83 -11.33 -14.10 0.69
C LYS A 83 -10.13 -13.55 1.44
N ASN A 84 -8.91 -13.76 0.92
CA ASN A 84 -7.67 -13.24 1.50
C ASN A 84 -7.67 -11.71 1.59
N VAL A 85 -8.15 -11.02 0.56
CA VAL A 85 -8.28 -9.55 0.55
C VAL A 85 -9.38 -9.09 1.51
N LEU A 86 -10.52 -9.80 1.56
CA LEU A 86 -11.61 -9.48 2.47
C LEU A 86 -11.19 -9.63 3.94
N TYR A 87 -10.47 -10.69 4.29
CA TYR A 87 -9.95 -10.86 5.66
C TYR A 87 -8.98 -9.74 6.04
N ALA A 88 -8.11 -9.33 5.12
CA ALA A 88 -7.23 -8.17 5.35
C ALA A 88 -8.04 -6.87 5.56
N ALA A 89 -9.09 -6.65 4.76
CA ALA A 89 -9.95 -5.46 4.89
C ALA A 89 -10.72 -5.43 6.21
N VAL A 90 -11.23 -6.58 6.66
CA VAL A 90 -11.88 -6.70 7.98
C VAL A 90 -10.89 -6.39 9.10
N THR A 91 -9.68 -6.96 9.04
CA THR A 91 -8.62 -6.72 10.02
C THR A 91 -8.21 -5.24 10.05
N ALA A 92 -8.06 -4.62 8.88
CA ALA A 92 -7.75 -3.20 8.76
C ALA A 92 -8.79 -2.32 9.45
N LYS A 93 -10.07 -2.54 9.15
CA LYS A 93 -11.15 -1.78 9.78
C LYS A 93 -11.22 -2.00 11.30
N ALA A 94 -11.02 -3.21 11.76
CA ALA A 94 -10.99 -3.53 13.19
C ALA A 94 -9.84 -2.81 13.93
N LYS A 95 -8.73 -2.57 13.25
CA LYS A 95 -7.57 -1.81 13.78
C LYS A 95 -7.66 -0.30 13.56
N GLY A 96 -8.74 0.22 12.97
CA GLY A 96 -8.90 1.66 12.72
C GLY A 96 -8.19 2.19 11.48
N LEU A 97 -7.79 1.31 10.56
CA LEU A 97 -7.27 1.72 9.25
C LEU A 97 -8.44 2.12 8.32
N ARG A 98 -8.15 2.96 7.35
CA ARG A 98 -9.04 3.20 6.21
C ARG A 98 -8.82 2.13 5.14
N VAL A 99 -9.89 1.75 4.44
CA VAL A 99 -9.84 0.75 3.37
C VAL A 99 -10.23 1.41 2.05
N ILE A 100 -9.32 1.31 1.08
CA ILE A 100 -9.59 1.66 -0.33
C ILE A 100 -9.71 0.36 -1.11
N GLY A 101 -10.83 0.17 -1.82
CA GLY A 101 -11.03 -0.95 -2.74
C GLY A 101 -10.72 -0.56 -4.17
N LEU A 102 -10.06 -1.45 -4.92
CA LEU A 102 -9.88 -1.34 -6.36
C LEU A 102 -10.42 -2.61 -7.01
N THR A 103 -11.55 -2.51 -7.73
CA THR A 103 -12.32 -3.66 -8.21
C THR A 103 -12.83 -3.47 -9.65
N GLY A 104 -13.46 -4.50 -10.20
CA GLY A 104 -14.22 -4.39 -11.44
C GLY A 104 -15.59 -3.72 -11.24
N ALA A 105 -16.39 -3.68 -12.30
CA ALA A 105 -17.65 -2.92 -12.35
C ALA A 105 -18.74 -3.42 -11.39
N LYS A 106 -18.76 -4.72 -11.07
CA LYS A 106 -19.80 -5.34 -10.26
C LYS A 106 -19.69 -4.96 -8.79
N GLU A 107 -20.82 -4.82 -8.13
CA GLU A 107 -20.85 -4.70 -6.66
C GLU A 107 -20.28 -5.96 -6.00
N SER A 108 -19.61 -5.77 -4.88
CA SER A 108 -18.87 -6.83 -4.20
C SER A 108 -18.77 -6.57 -2.70
N LYS A 109 -18.34 -7.59 -1.96
CA LYS A 109 -18.11 -7.44 -0.51
C LYS A 109 -17.05 -6.39 -0.20
N LEU A 110 -16.00 -6.30 -1.01
CA LEU A 110 -14.96 -5.28 -0.83
C LEU A 110 -15.51 -3.88 -1.12
N SER A 111 -16.29 -3.71 -2.20
CA SER A 111 -16.89 -2.40 -2.52
C SER A 111 -17.89 -1.93 -1.47
N ALA A 112 -18.58 -2.86 -0.82
CA ALA A 112 -19.55 -2.53 0.25
C ALA A 112 -18.88 -2.16 1.58
N MET A 113 -17.68 -2.70 1.88
CA MET A 113 -17.01 -2.45 3.15
C MET A 113 -15.92 -1.38 3.09
N ALA A 114 -15.40 -1.06 1.91
CA ALA A 114 -14.37 -0.06 1.72
C ALA A 114 -14.88 1.36 2.05
N ASP A 115 -14.03 2.20 2.62
CA ASP A 115 -14.35 3.62 2.84
C ASP A 115 -14.42 4.38 1.50
N VAL A 116 -13.60 3.96 0.54
CA VAL A 116 -13.64 4.41 -0.87
C VAL A 116 -13.43 3.19 -1.76
N CYS A 117 -14.21 3.07 -2.84
CA CYS A 117 -13.99 2.01 -3.82
C CYS A 117 -13.92 2.57 -5.24
N ILE A 118 -12.80 2.33 -5.91
CA ILE A 118 -12.60 2.62 -7.32
C ILE A 118 -13.01 1.38 -8.10
N ARG A 119 -14.05 1.49 -8.91
CA ARG A 119 -14.57 0.41 -9.75
C ARG A 119 -14.27 0.74 -11.21
N VAL A 120 -13.46 -0.08 -11.86
CA VAL A 120 -13.21 0.07 -13.31
C VAL A 120 -14.37 -0.53 -14.11
N PRO A 121 -14.73 0.05 -15.28
CA PRO A 121 -15.95 -0.33 -16.03
C PRO A 121 -15.75 -1.61 -16.87
N GLN A 122 -15.24 -2.68 -16.24
CA GLN A 122 -15.03 -3.97 -16.87
C GLN A 122 -15.43 -5.12 -15.93
N THR A 123 -15.76 -6.28 -16.53
CA THR A 123 -16.18 -7.49 -15.80
C THR A 123 -15.26 -8.68 -16.02
N GLU A 124 -14.47 -8.68 -17.10
CA GLU A 124 -13.50 -9.73 -17.39
C GLU A 124 -12.19 -9.47 -16.65
N THR A 125 -11.66 -10.51 -15.99
CA THR A 125 -10.53 -10.39 -15.07
C THR A 125 -9.32 -9.68 -15.70
N TYR A 126 -8.90 -10.08 -16.90
CA TYR A 126 -7.73 -9.47 -17.56
C TYR A 126 -7.98 -8.00 -17.95
N MET A 127 -9.18 -7.66 -18.43
CA MET A 127 -9.56 -6.27 -18.74
C MET A 127 -9.60 -5.38 -17.49
N ILE A 128 -10.09 -5.92 -16.38
CA ILE A 128 -10.07 -5.22 -15.10
C ILE A 128 -8.60 -4.93 -14.69
N GLN A 129 -7.72 -5.91 -14.81
CA GLN A 129 -6.30 -5.76 -14.46
C GLN A 129 -5.59 -4.74 -15.34
N GLU A 130 -5.88 -4.71 -16.64
CA GLU A 130 -5.36 -3.68 -17.56
C GLU A 130 -5.80 -2.27 -17.14
N LEU A 131 -7.05 -2.10 -16.71
CA LEU A 131 -7.54 -0.81 -16.23
C LEU A 131 -7.07 -0.45 -14.81
N HIS A 132 -6.77 -1.42 -13.96
CA HIS A 132 -6.15 -1.17 -12.66
C HIS A 132 -4.76 -0.54 -12.78
N LEU A 133 -3.99 -0.91 -13.81
CA LEU A 133 -2.62 -0.43 -14.04
C LEU A 133 -2.53 1.11 -14.09
N PRO A 134 -3.25 1.82 -15.00
CA PRO A 134 -3.20 3.27 -15.02
C PRO A 134 -3.80 3.92 -13.77
N VAL A 135 -4.76 3.27 -13.11
CA VAL A 135 -5.35 3.80 -11.87
C VAL A 135 -4.31 3.90 -10.77
N TYR A 136 -3.60 2.81 -10.46
CA TYR A 136 -2.60 2.90 -9.37
C TYR A 136 -1.36 3.70 -9.76
N HIS A 137 -1.00 3.79 -11.05
CA HIS A 137 0.02 4.74 -11.51
C HIS A 137 -0.41 6.19 -11.25
N CYS A 138 -1.66 6.53 -11.58
CA CYS A 138 -2.23 7.84 -11.31
C CYS A 138 -2.23 8.15 -9.80
N LEU A 139 -2.66 7.20 -8.96
CA LEU A 139 -2.64 7.36 -7.50
C LEU A 139 -1.22 7.62 -6.99
N CYS A 140 -0.21 6.89 -7.49
CA CYS A 140 1.18 7.12 -7.11
C CYS A 140 1.64 8.53 -7.49
N LEU A 141 1.34 9.00 -8.72
CA LEU A 141 1.70 10.34 -9.16
C LEU A 141 1.00 11.43 -8.32
N MET A 142 -0.28 11.25 -8.00
CA MET A 142 -1.02 12.18 -7.14
C MET A 142 -0.45 12.25 -5.72
N LEU A 143 -0.05 11.10 -5.15
CA LEU A 143 0.60 11.06 -3.83
C LEU A 143 1.98 11.73 -3.86
N GLU A 144 2.78 11.49 -4.89
CA GLU A 144 4.07 12.16 -5.06
C GLU A 144 3.90 13.68 -5.16
N ASP A 145 2.96 14.15 -5.98
CA ASP A 145 2.67 15.56 -6.13
C ASP A 145 2.21 16.20 -4.80
N TYR A 146 1.27 15.56 -4.14
CA TYR A 146 0.71 16.06 -2.88
C TYR A 146 1.75 16.20 -1.75
N PHE A 147 2.63 15.22 -1.60
CA PHE A 147 3.56 15.17 -0.46
C PHE A 147 4.93 15.79 -0.73
N PHE A 148 5.36 15.90 -2.00
CA PHE A 148 6.74 16.28 -2.32
C PHE A 148 6.89 17.49 -3.27
N THR A 149 5.80 18.05 -3.79
CA THR A 149 5.86 19.19 -4.75
C THR A 149 5.56 20.55 -4.09
N LYS A 150 5.36 20.59 -2.77
CA LYS A 150 5.11 21.85 -2.04
C LYS A 150 6.40 22.54 -1.65
#